data_7a3a90e78bf62408a13f72aff6591b59
#
_entry.id   7a3a90e78bf62408a13f72aff6591b59
#
_cell.length_a   1.000
_cell.length_b   1.000
_cell.length_c   1.000
_cell.angle_alpha   90.00
_cell.angle_beta   90.00
_cell.angle_gamma   90.00
#
_symmetry.space_group_name_H-M   'P 1'
#
loop_
_entity.id
_entity.type
_entity.pdbx_description
1 polymer ?
#
loop_
_entity_poly.entity_id
_entity_poly.type
_entity_poly.pdbx_seq_one_letter_code
_entity_poly.pdbx_strand_id
1 'polypeptide(L)'
;CSAKGLGSGLPIGAVIAKKSLMSQWQRGAHGNTYGGNPITCAAASATLDLVDAGYRDNAARVGDYFMAELAKLQTEFPCIGQIRGKGLMIGMELIENDEACTPAAKLCDAVIPRAYYNGLLLLSCGLSTVRFMPPLCASEHDIDDAMARIRASLQEALNETA
;
A
#
# COMPACT_ATOMS: atom_id res chain seq x y z
N CYS A 1 -16.32 4.67 4.33
CA CYS A 1 -16.20 3.30 4.83
C CYS A 1 -14.76 3.05 5.27
N SER A 2 -14.58 2.27 6.32
CA SER A 2 -13.30 1.78 6.81
C SER A 2 -13.38 0.27 7.03
N ALA A 3 -12.29 -0.44 6.74
CA ALA A 3 -12.19 -1.89 6.90
C ALA A 3 -10.71 -2.29 6.97
N LYS A 4 -10.39 -3.55 6.67
CA LYS A 4 -9.03 -4.10 6.54
C LYS A 4 -8.17 -3.77 7.76
N GLY A 5 -7.22 -2.85 7.67
CA GLY A 5 -6.35 -2.45 8.78
C GLY A 5 -7.07 -1.94 10.04
N LEU A 6 -8.35 -1.58 9.96
CA LEU A 6 -9.13 -1.14 11.13
C LEU A 6 -9.12 -2.17 12.27
N GLY A 7 -9.18 -3.45 11.96
CA GLY A 7 -9.18 -4.53 12.95
C GLY A 7 -7.82 -5.21 13.15
N SER A 8 -6.76 -4.72 12.52
CA SER A 8 -5.39 -5.28 12.59
C SER A 8 -5.35 -6.82 12.38
N GLY A 9 -6.10 -7.30 11.39
CA GLY A 9 -6.21 -8.72 11.04
C GLY A 9 -7.54 -9.37 11.46
N LEU A 10 -8.31 -8.76 12.34
CA LEU A 10 -9.67 -9.23 12.65
C LEU A 10 -10.71 -8.62 11.69
N PRO A 11 -11.74 -9.40 11.28
CA PRO A 11 -12.73 -8.94 10.31
C PRO A 11 -13.68 -7.92 10.92
N ILE A 12 -13.54 -6.66 10.53
CA ILE A 12 -14.44 -5.56 10.90
C ILE A 12 -14.55 -4.57 9.74
N GLY A 13 -15.72 -3.99 9.59
CA GLY A 13 -15.97 -2.85 8.71
C GLY A 13 -16.84 -1.81 9.40
N ALA A 14 -16.58 -0.54 9.09
CA ALA A 14 -17.35 0.58 9.60
C ALA A 14 -17.80 1.50 8.47
N VAL A 15 -19.01 2.01 8.59
CA VAL A 15 -19.56 3.07 7.73
C VAL A 15 -19.78 4.29 8.59
N ILE A 16 -19.18 5.39 8.18
CA ILE A 16 -19.31 6.69 8.85
C ILE A 16 -19.87 7.68 7.85
N ALA A 17 -20.98 8.31 8.17
CA ALA A 17 -21.60 9.30 7.31
C ALA A 17 -22.34 10.38 8.12
N LYS A 18 -22.76 11.45 7.45
CA LYS A 18 -23.56 12.50 8.09
C LYS A 18 -24.86 11.93 8.65
N LYS A 19 -25.29 12.45 9.79
CA LYS A 19 -26.54 12.03 10.46
C LYS A 19 -27.74 12.07 9.50
N SER A 20 -27.83 13.05 8.61
CA SER A 20 -28.89 13.17 7.63
C SER A 20 -28.97 12.00 6.64
N LEU A 21 -27.86 11.32 6.37
CA LEU A 21 -27.82 10.10 5.57
C LEU A 21 -28.13 8.87 6.42
N MET A 22 -27.48 8.75 7.58
CA MET A 22 -27.63 7.57 8.45
C MET A 22 -29.03 7.44 9.03
N SER A 23 -29.71 8.56 9.30
CA SER A 23 -31.10 8.55 9.81
C SER A 23 -32.15 8.08 8.80
N GLN A 24 -31.80 7.95 7.53
CA GLN A 24 -32.69 7.40 6.52
C GLN A 24 -32.70 5.85 6.52
N TRP A 25 -31.77 5.22 7.20
CA TRP A 25 -31.74 3.78 7.34
C TRP A 25 -32.87 3.31 8.26
N GLN A 26 -33.71 2.46 7.72
CA GLN A 26 -34.78 1.85 8.48
C GLN A 26 -34.23 0.68 9.32
N ARG A 27 -34.94 0.33 10.39
CA ARG A 27 -34.61 -0.82 11.23
C ARG A 27 -34.55 -2.09 10.35
N GLY A 28 -33.43 -2.83 10.43
CA GLY A 28 -33.22 -4.04 9.64
C GLY A 28 -32.68 -3.81 8.23
N ALA A 29 -32.44 -2.56 7.79
CA ALA A 29 -31.91 -2.28 6.46
C ALA A 29 -30.50 -2.84 6.23
N HIS A 30 -29.71 -2.98 7.29
CA HIS A 30 -28.38 -3.57 7.25
C HIS A 30 -28.12 -4.39 8.53
N GLY A 31 -27.64 -5.62 8.35
CA GLY A 31 -27.24 -6.47 9.45
C GLY A 31 -26.38 -7.64 8.96
N ASN A 32 -25.52 -8.13 9.81
CA ASN A 32 -24.83 -9.40 9.63
C ASN A 32 -24.57 -10.06 10.99
N THR A 33 -24.36 -11.38 10.98
CA THR A 33 -24.21 -12.20 12.20
C THR A 33 -23.05 -11.73 13.08
N TYR A 34 -21.95 -11.26 12.49
CA TYR A 34 -20.75 -10.82 13.20
C TYR A 34 -20.63 -9.30 13.36
N GLY A 35 -21.64 -8.54 12.90
CA GLY A 35 -21.66 -7.08 12.99
C GLY A 35 -21.67 -6.62 14.45
N GLY A 36 -20.74 -5.73 14.81
CA GLY A 36 -20.59 -5.23 16.17
C GLY A 36 -20.04 -6.26 17.17
N ASN A 37 -19.34 -7.29 16.69
CA ASN A 37 -18.70 -8.28 17.56
C ASN A 37 -17.75 -7.61 18.56
N PRO A 38 -17.87 -7.88 19.87
CA PRO A 38 -17.09 -7.20 20.91
C PRO A 38 -15.58 -7.35 20.74
N ILE A 39 -15.10 -8.52 20.30
CA ILE A 39 -13.67 -8.79 20.12
C ILE A 39 -13.10 -7.91 18.98
N THR A 40 -13.80 -7.89 17.85
CA THR A 40 -13.35 -7.09 16.69
C THR A 40 -13.48 -5.59 16.95
N CYS A 41 -14.49 -5.17 17.71
CA CYS A 41 -14.63 -3.78 18.15
C CYS A 41 -13.50 -3.36 19.11
N ALA A 42 -13.14 -4.22 20.06
CA ALA A 42 -12.00 -3.96 20.96
C ALA A 42 -10.68 -3.84 20.18
N ALA A 43 -10.44 -4.73 19.20
CA ALA A 43 -9.26 -4.65 18.33
C ALA A 43 -9.25 -3.37 17.51
N ALA A 44 -10.39 -2.96 16.96
CA ALA A 44 -10.49 -1.70 16.21
C ALA A 44 -10.21 -0.48 17.08
N SER A 45 -10.73 -0.45 18.32
CA SER A 45 -10.44 0.64 19.26
C SER A 45 -8.94 0.71 19.57
N ALA A 46 -8.31 -0.41 19.92
CA ALA A 46 -6.88 -0.47 20.17
C ALA A 46 -6.04 -0.05 18.94
N THR A 47 -6.48 -0.41 17.73
CA THR A 47 -5.83 0.02 16.50
C THR A 47 -5.90 1.55 16.34
N LEU A 48 -7.05 2.16 16.59
CA LEU A 48 -7.22 3.61 16.51
C LEU A 48 -6.37 4.33 17.56
N ASP A 49 -6.32 3.82 18.78
CA ASP A 49 -5.47 4.37 19.86
C ASP A 49 -3.99 4.38 19.44
N LEU A 50 -3.49 3.31 18.82
CA LEU A 50 -2.12 3.22 18.31
C LEU A 50 -1.87 4.20 17.14
N VAL A 51 -2.84 4.35 16.24
CA VAL A 51 -2.74 5.31 15.12
C VAL A 51 -2.61 6.73 15.66
N ASP A 52 -3.42 7.09 16.67
CA ASP A 52 -3.38 8.42 17.28
C ASP A 52 -2.16 8.61 18.20
N ALA A 53 -1.64 7.54 18.80
CA ALA A 53 -0.44 7.58 19.64
C ALA A 53 0.88 7.81 18.88
N GLY A 54 0.88 7.77 17.54
CA GLY A 54 2.08 8.12 16.76
C GLY A 54 2.25 7.38 15.44
N TYR A 55 1.52 6.31 15.17
CA TYR A 55 1.68 5.59 13.91
C TYR A 55 1.28 6.40 12.68
N ARG A 56 0.35 7.34 12.82
CA ARG A 56 0.02 8.29 11.76
C ARG A 56 1.22 9.18 11.42
N ASP A 57 1.89 9.72 12.42
CA ASP A 57 3.03 10.62 12.23
C ASP A 57 4.26 9.84 11.74
N ASN A 58 4.46 8.61 12.22
CA ASN A 58 5.47 7.71 11.68
C ASN A 58 5.22 7.41 10.21
N ALA A 59 3.98 7.10 9.82
CA ALA A 59 3.64 6.82 8.43
C ALA A 59 3.89 8.03 7.51
N ALA A 60 3.68 9.24 7.98
CA ALA A 60 4.02 10.45 7.23
C ALA A 60 5.54 10.55 7.05
N ARG A 61 6.31 10.51 8.14
CA ARG A 61 7.77 10.65 8.14
C ARG A 61 8.47 9.56 7.31
N VAL A 62 8.15 8.30 7.57
CA VAL A 62 8.75 7.16 6.85
C VAL A 62 8.26 7.10 5.41
N GLY A 63 7.03 7.54 5.15
CA GLY A 63 6.50 7.67 3.80
C GLY A 63 7.26 8.70 2.97
N ASP A 64 7.57 9.86 3.52
CA ASP A 64 8.39 10.89 2.86
C ASP A 64 9.81 10.37 2.60
N TYR A 65 10.41 9.65 3.55
CA TYR A 65 11.69 8.96 3.35
C TYR A 65 11.61 7.96 2.19
N PHE A 66 10.62 7.09 2.19
CA PHE A 66 10.44 6.08 1.14
C PHE A 66 10.25 6.70 -0.25
N MET A 67 9.44 7.76 -0.35
CA MET A 67 9.26 8.51 -1.60
C MET A 67 10.59 9.07 -2.11
N ALA A 68 11.45 9.59 -1.22
CA ALA A 68 12.76 10.11 -1.58
C ALA A 68 13.71 8.99 -2.09
N GLU A 69 13.70 7.82 -1.45
CA GLU A 69 14.50 6.68 -1.89
C GLU A 69 14.02 6.12 -3.25
N LEU A 70 12.70 6.04 -3.46
CA LEU A 70 12.14 5.66 -4.76
C LEU A 70 12.48 6.68 -5.86
N ALA A 71 12.51 7.97 -5.54
CA ALA A 71 12.93 9.01 -6.49
C ALA A 71 14.40 8.85 -6.91
N LYS A 72 15.29 8.41 -6.01
CA LYS A 72 16.67 8.05 -6.37
C LYS A 72 16.67 6.84 -7.31
N LEU A 73 15.90 5.81 -7.00
CA LEU A 73 15.78 4.63 -7.84
C LEU A 73 15.27 4.96 -9.24
N GLN A 74 14.34 5.91 -9.36
CA GLN A 74 13.83 6.39 -10.64
C GLN A 74 14.93 6.97 -11.53
N THR A 75 15.96 7.60 -10.97
CA THR A 75 17.09 8.11 -11.77
C THR A 75 17.98 7.01 -12.33
N GLU A 76 17.93 5.82 -11.74
CA GLU A 76 18.72 4.65 -12.17
C GLU A 76 17.96 3.76 -13.17
N PHE A 77 16.62 3.74 -13.07
CA PHE A 77 15.74 2.89 -13.87
C PHE A 77 14.76 3.73 -14.71
N PRO A 78 15.05 4.01 -15.98
CA PRO A 78 14.18 4.82 -16.85
C PRO A 78 12.78 4.24 -17.05
N CYS A 79 12.58 2.96 -16.77
CA CYS A 79 11.26 2.31 -16.78
C CYS A 79 10.36 2.73 -15.60
N ILE A 80 10.85 3.49 -14.63
CA ILE A 80 10.03 4.05 -13.56
C ILE A 80 9.50 5.40 -14.03
N GLY A 81 8.20 5.45 -14.33
CA GLY A 81 7.52 6.66 -14.81
C GLY A 81 7.13 7.59 -13.66
N GLN A 82 6.03 7.32 -12.98
CA GLN A 82 5.53 8.15 -11.91
C GLN A 82 5.61 7.45 -10.56
N ILE A 83 6.07 8.18 -9.54
CA ILE A 83 5.99 7.77 -8.14
C ILE A 83 4.99 8.69 -7.45
N ARG A 84 3.97 8.13 -6.81
CA ARG A 84 2.90 8.89 -6.15
C ARG A 84 2.41 8.17 -4.90
N GLY A 85 2.01 8.94 -3.91
CA GLY A 85 1.48 8.34 -2.68
C GLY A 85 1.25 9.36 -1.59
N LYS A 86 0.80 8.84 -0.44
CA LYS A 86 0.69 9.61 0.80
C LYS A 86 0.98 8.70 1.98
N GLY A 87 1.87 9.14 2.86
CA GLY A 87 2.38 8.29 3.93
C GLY A 87 2.95 7.00 3.34
N LEU A 88 2.61 5.88 3.94
CA LEU A 88 3.09 4.56 3.52
C LEU A 88 2.21 3.87 2.45
N MET A 89 1.28 4.57 1.82
CA MET A 89 0.58 4.07 0.64
C MET A 89 1.18 4.72 -0.61
N ILE A 90 2.03 3.98 -1.32
CA ILE A 90 2.84 4.49 -2.43
C ILE A 90 2.65 3.59 -3.65
N GLY A 91 2.57 4.20 -4.82
CA GLY A 91 2.57 3.54 -6.12
C GLY A 91 3.76 3.99 -6.96
N MET A 92 4.45 3.04 -7.54
CA MET A 92 5.51 3.22 -8.52
C MET A 92 5.01 2.68 -9.86
N GLU A 93 4.74 3.55 -10.79
CA GLU A 93 4.26 3.19 -12.13
C GLU A 93 5.44 2.83 -13.03
N LEU A 94 5.33 1.69 -13.69
CA LEU A 94 6.30 1.23 -14.67
C LEU A 94 5.82 1.56 -16.08
N ILE A 95 6.71 2.08 -16.90
CA ILE A 95 6.45 2.51 -18.27
C ILE A 95 7.44 1.87 -19.23
N GLU A 96 7.04 1.72 -20.47
CA GLU A 96 7.97 1.46 -21.56
C GLU A 96 8.86 2.71 -21.72
N ASN A 97 10.10 2.48 -22.15
CA ASN A 97 11.02 3.60 -22.38
C ASN A 97 10.72 4.26 -23.74
N ASP A 98 9.52 4.83 -23.87
CA ASP A 98 9.03 5.52 -25.05
C ASP A 98 8.54 6.94 -24.72
N GLU A 99 8.41 7.79 -25.73
CA GLU A 99 7.91 9.16 -25.54
C GLU A 99 6.44 9.23 -25.05
N ALA A 100 5.67 8.18 -25.29
CA ALA A 100 4.27 8.09 -24.90
C ALA A 100 4.08 7.65 -23.44
N CYS A 101 5.14 7.24 -22.75
CA CYS A 101 5.08 6.68 -21.39
C CYS A 101 4.06 5.52 -21.30
N THR A 102 4.08 4.63 -22.29
CA THR A 102 3.17 3.49 -22.37
C THR A 102 3.29 2.61 -21.12
N PRO A 103 2.18 2.19 -20.49
CA PRO A 103 2.24 1.33 -19.31
C PRO A 103 2.95 -0.01 -19.58
N ALA A 104 4.02 -0.30 -18.83
CA ALA A 104 4.81 -1.53 -18.94
C ALA A 104 4.18 -2.67 -18.12
N ALA A 105 3.02 -3.16 -18.53
CA ALA A 105 2.29 -4.21 -17.81
C ALA A 105 3.09 -5.49 -17.65
N LYS A 106 3.78 -5.95 -18.69
CA LYS A 106 4.60 -7.17 -18.66
C LYS A 106 5.74 -7.06 -17.67
N LEU A 107 6.41 -5.90 -17.62
CA LEU A 107 7.47 -5.65 -16.63
C LEU A 107 6.91 -5.66 -15.20
N CYS A 108 5.76 -5.03 -14.98
CA CYS A 108 5.10 -5.05 -13.67
C CYS A 108 4.77 -6.49 -13.24
N ASP A 109 4.23 -7.31 -14.14
CA ASP A 109 3.92 -8.71 -13.87
C ASP A 109 5.18 -9.54 -13.61
N ALA A 110 6.33 -9.20 -14.19
CA ALA A 110 7.60 -9.86 -13.94
C ALA A 110 8.23 -9.44 -12.59
N VAL A 111 8.12 -8.17 -12.21
CA VAL A 111 8.69 -7.64 -10.95
C VAL A 111 8.05 -8.28 -9.72
N ILE A 112 6.73 -8.50 -9.70
CA ILE A 112 6.02 -9.02 -8.52
C ILE A 112 6.53 -10.39 -8.06
N PRO A 113 6.63 -11.43 -8.91
CA PRO A 113 7.19 -12.72 -8.49
C PRO A 113 8.68 -12.62 -8.14
N ARG A 114 9.46 -11.76 -8.78
CA ARG A 114 10.87 -11.55 -8.42
C ARG A 114 11.00 -10.97 -7.02
N ALA A 115 10.18 -9.97 -6.69
CA ALA A 115 10.14 -9.42 -5.34
C ALA A 115 9.82 -10.50 -4.30
N TYR A 116 8.86 -11.38 -4.59
CA TYR A 116 8.54 -12.51 -3.71
C TYR A 116 9.74 -13.43 -3.47
N TYR A 117 10.46 -13.84 -4.52
CA TYR A 117 11.66 -14.68 -4.38
C TYR A 117 12.80 -13.96 -3.68
N ASN A 118 12.87 -12.64 -3.81
CA ASN A 118 13.81 -11.78 -3.07
C ASN A 118 13.34 -11.48 -1.63
N GLY A 119 12.25 -12.11 -1.16
CA GLY A 119 11.74 -11.99 0.20
C GLY A 119 10.94 -10.71 0.48
N LEU A 120 10.34 -10.10 -0.57
CA LEU A 120 9.49 -8.92 -0.44
C LEU A 120 8.11 -9.16 -1.06
N LEU A 121 7.06 -9.05 -0.25
CA LEU A 121 5.68 -9.17 -0.72
C LEU A 121 5.19 -7.85 -1.30
N LEU A 122 4.92 -7.85 -2.59
CA LEU A 122 4.37 -6.70 -3.32
C LEU A 122 3.09 -7.10 -4.06
N LEU A 123 2.28 -6.11 -4.40
CA LEU A 123 1.11 -6.26 -5.24
C LEU A 123 1.12 -5.23 -6.36
N SER A 124 0.63 -5.63 -7.51
CA SER A 124 0.33 -4.71 -8.60
C SER A 124 -1.01 -3.99 -8.37
N CYS A 125 -1.19 -2.84 -8.97
CA CYS A 125 -2.48 -2.16 -9.09
C CYS A 125 -2.55 -1.39 -10.42
N GLY A 126 -3.75 -1.26 -10.95
CA GLY A 126 -3.94 -0.71 -12.30
C GLY A 126 -3.27 -1.57 -13.36
N LEU A 127 -2.70 -0.94 -14.39
CA LEU A 127 -2.07 -1.64 -15.52
C LEU A 127 -0.61 -1.99 -15.27
N SER A 128 0.16 -1.09 -14.64
CA SER A 128 1.61 -1.22 -14.53
C SER A 128 2.20 -0.60 -13.26
N THR A 129 1.40 -0.48 -12.19
CA THR A 129 1.86 0.14 -10.95
C THR A 129 2.17 -0.92 -9.90
N VAL A 130 3.38 -0.90 -9.38
CA VAL A 130 3.76 -1.63 -8.17
C VAL A 130 3.31 -0.82 -6.95
N ARG A 131 2.57 -1.46 -6.05
CA ARG A 131 2.01 -0.82 -4.86
C ARG A 131 2.76 -1.25 -3.60
N PHE A 132 3.17 -0.27 -2.82
CA PHE A 132 3.80 -0.44 -1.51
C PHE A 132 2.84 -0.05 -0.40
N MET A 133 2.68 -0.92 0.58
CA MET A 133 1.85 -0.71 1.76
C MET A 133 2.48 -1.41 2.98
N PRO A 134 3.65 -0.96 3.44
CA PRO A 134 4.26 -1.53 4.64
C PRO A 134 3.42 -1.21 5.89
N PRO A 135 3.64 -1.91 7.01
CA PRO A 135 2.97 -1.61 8.28
C PRO A 135 3.24 -0.17 8.72
N LEU A 136 2.27 0.45 9.41
CA LEU A 136 2.41 1.82 9.92
C LEU A 136 3.57 2.00 10.92
N CYS A 137 4.07 0.91 11.50
CA CYS A 137 5.21 0.88 12.41
C CYS A 137 6.56 0.67 11.70
N ALA A 138 6.59 0.58 10.37
CA ALA A 138 7.83 0.41 9.62
C ALA A 138 8.82 1.53 9.93
N SER A 139 10.11 1.17 9.99
CA SER A 139 11.23 2.09 10.19
C SER A 139 11.92 2.43 8.86
N GLU A 140 12.80 3.43 8.87
CA GLU A 140 13.65 3.73 7.71
C GLU A 140 14.57 2.55 7.36
N HIS A 141 15.05 1.80 8.36
CA HIS A 141 15.84 0.59 8.13
C HIS A 141 15.05 -0.50 7.36
N ASP A 142 13.75 -0.67 7.68
CA ASP A 142 12.90 -1.60 6.92
C ASP A 142 12.71 -1.13 5.47
N ILE A 143 12.67 0.18 5.26
CA ILE A 143 12.60 0.75 3.91
C ILE A 143 13.91 0.51 3.15
N ASP A 144 15.08 0.68 3.79
CA ASP A 144 16.39 0.43 3.17
C ASP A 144 16.52 -1.03 2.70
N ASP A 145 16.11 -1.99 3.55
CA ASP A 145 16.08 -3.41 3.18
C ASP A 145 15.11 -3.66 2.01
N ALA A 146 13.92 -3.07 2.06
CA ALA A 146 12.95 -3.16 0.98
C ALA A 146 13.50 -2.57 -0.34
N MET A 147 14.17 -1.42 -0.28
CA MET A 147 14.76 -0.77 -1.47
C MET A 147 15.85 -1.64 -2.13
N ALA A 148 16.67 -2.31 -1.34
CA ALA A 148 17.67 -3.25 -1.88
C ALA A 148 17.00 -4.39 -2.65
N ARG A 149 15.90 -4.94 -2.10
CA ARG A 149 15.12 -6.02 -2.72
C ARG A 149 14.35 -5.55 -3.97
N ILE A 150 13.77 -4.35 -3.93
CA ILE A 150 13.10 -3.73 -5.08
C ILE A 150 14.08 -3.56 -6.24
N ARG A 151 15.27 -3.02 -5.97
CA ARG A 151 16.34 -2.83 -6.96
C ARG A 151 16.72 -4.15 -7.63
N ALA A 152 16.99 -5.19 -6.84
CA ALA A 152 17.33 -6.51 -7.35
C ALA A 152 16.20 -7.07 -8.22
N SER A 153 14.95 -6.96 -7.77
CA SER A 153 13.77 -7.48 -8.49
C SER A 153 13.53 -6.77 -9.82
N LEU A 154 13.74 -5.45 -9.88
CA LEU A 154 13.66 -4.68 -11.11
C LEU A 154 14.75 -5.10 -12.09
N GLN A 155 16.00 -5.24 -11.64
CA GLN A 155 17.11 -5.65 -12.50
C GLN A 155 16.90 -7.04 -13.07
N GLU A 156 16.44 -8.01 -12.28
CA GLU A 156 16.13 -9.35 -12.72
C GLU A 156 14.99 -9.37 -13.74
N ALA A 157 13.92 -8.63 -13.48
CA ALA A 157 12.77 -8.55 -14.38
C ALA A 157 13.13 -7.92 -15.74
N LEU A 158 13.95 -6.87 -15.74
CA LEU A 158 14.44 -6.23 -16.96
C LEU A 158 15.29 -7.18 -17.80
N ASN A 159 16.15 -7.98 -17.18
CA ASN A 159 17.00 -8.95 -17.88
C ASN A 159 16.19 -10.08 -18.56
N GLU A 160 14.98 -10.36 -18.08
CA GLU A 160 14.09 -11.38 -18.65
C GLU A 160 13.18 -10.83 -19.75
N THR A 161 12.85 -9.56 -19.70
CA THR A 161 11.94 -8.92 -20.65
C THR A 161 12.66 -8.26 -21.82
N ALA A 162 14.00 -8.19 -21.77
CA ALA A 162 14.87 -7.70 -22.85
C ALA A 162 15.08 -8.78 -23.91
#